data_fb740f1883822c0746c0658b436745b4
#
_entry.id   fb740f1883822c0746c0658b436745b4
#
_cell.length_a   1.000
_cell.length_b   1.000
_cell.length_c   1.000
_cell.angle_alpha   90.00
_cell.angle_beta   90.00
_cell.angle_gamma   90.00
#
_symmetry.space_group_name_H-M   'P 1'
#
loop_
_entity.id
_entity.type
_entity.pdbx_description
1 polymer ?
#
loop_
_entity_poly.entity_id
_entity_poly.type
_entity_poly.pdbx_seq_one_letter_code
_entity_poly.pdbx_strand_id
1 'polypeptide(L)'
;MKVAVLMGSANDRDKMQPAVDTLERFGLEADVRVLSAHRTPAKVAEFTTAARGAGYAAFICGAGMAAHLAGAVAAQTTLPVVGVPLSGGALNGVDALYATVQMPKGIPVATVAIDGSMNAALLVVQMLAISDGELARKLADHRVEIAG
;
A
#
# COMPACT_ATOMS: atom_id res chain seq x y z
N MET A 1 15.86 -0.11 1.59
CA MET A 1 14.63 0.45 2.21
C MET A 1 13.57 -0.65 2.19
N LYS A 2 12.74 -0.69 3.23
CA LYS A 2 11.72 -1.70 3.43
C LYS A 2 10.31 -1.09 3.38
N VAL A 3 9.39 -1.74 2.68
CA VAL A 3 7.99 -1.32 2.51
C VAL A 3 7.09 -2.42 3.05
N ALA A 4 6.13 -2.05 3.91
CA ALA A 4 5.14 -2.99 4.40
C ALA A 4 4.00 -3.14 3.37
N VAL A 5 3.71 -4.38 2.97
CA VAL A 5 2.57 -4.73 2.12
C VAL A 5 1.57 -5.50 2.97
N LEU A 6 0.51 -4.81 3.39
CA LEU A 6 -0.51 -5.36 4.28
C LEU A 6 -1.78 -5.71 3.51
N MET A 7 -2.39 -6.82 3.88
CA MET A 7 -3.69 -7.24 3.36
C MET A 7 -4.59 -7.77 4.46
N GLY A 8 -5.89 -7.52 4.36
CA GLY A 8 -6.86 -7.92 5.39
C GLY A 8 -7.16 -9.41 5.42
N SER A 9 -6.88 -10.12 4.34
CA SER A 9 -7.12 -11.56 4.18
C SER A 9 -6.01 -12.20 3.32
N ALA A 10 -5.69 -13.45 3.61
CA ALA A 10 -4.80 -14.24 2.76
C ALA A 10 -5.34 -14.45 1.33
N ASN A 11 -6.67 -14.35 1.16
CA ASN A 11 -7.33 -14.43 -0.15
C ASN A 11 -7.00 -13.24 -1.07
N ASP A 12 -6.47 -12.16 -0.52
CA ASP A 12 -6.09 -10.96 -1.27
C ASP A 12 -4.67 -11.05 -1.86
N ARG A 13 -3.94 -12.12 -1.56
CA ARG A 13 -2.53 -12.28 -1.93
C ARG A 13 -2.29 -12.10 -3.42
N ASP A 14 -3.07 -12.75 -4.27
CA ASP A 14 -2.88 -12.69 -5.72
C ASP A 14 -3.09 -11.27 -6.26
N LYS A 15 -4.03 -10.51 -5.69
CA LYS A 15 -4.28 -9.11 -6.07
C LYS A 15 -3.19 -8.16 -5.59
N MET A 16 -2.51 -8.51 -4.50
CA MET A 16 -1.42 -7.70 -3.93
C MET A 16 -0.03 -8.12 -4.44
N GLN A 17 0.10 -9.28 -5.09
CA GLN A 17 1.38 -9.76 -5.62
C GLN A 17 2.03 -8.77 -6.60
N PRO A 18 1.30 -8.09 -7.52
CA PRO A 18 1.91 -7.10 -8.40
C PRO A 18 2.62 -5.95 -7.68
N ALA A 19 2.18 -5.60 -6.46
CA ALA A 19 2.90 -4.62 -5.64
C ALA A 19 4.24 -5.16 -5.16
N VAL A 20 4.28 -6.40 -4.70
CA VAL A 20 5.49 -7.07 -4.23
C VAL A 20 6.52 -7.15 -5.35
N ASP A 21 6.12 -7.70 -6.50
CA ASP A 21 6.99 -7.86 -7.67
C ASP A 21 7.56 -6.52 -8.15
N THR A 22 6.73 -5.47 -8.10
CA THR A 22 7.16 -4.11 -8.47
C THR A 22 8.17 -3.55 -7.49
N LEU A 23 7.94 -3.65 -6.17
CA LEU A 23 8.90 -3.20 -5.17
C LEU A 23 10.26 -3.89 -5.33
N GLU A 24 10.25 -5.21 -5.47
CA GLU A 24 11.46 -6.02 -5.64
C GLU A 24 12.21 -5.65 -6.93
N ARG A 25 11.50 -5.43 -8.04
CA ARG A 25 12.09 -4.96 -9.30
C ARG A 25 12.83 -3.62 -9.14
N PHE A 26 12.33 -2.73 -8.28
CA PHE A 26 13.00 -1.47 -7.98
C PHE A 26 14.09 -1.60 -6.89
N GLY A 27 14.30 -2.80 -6.33
CA GLY A 27 15.32 -3.06 -5.32
C GLY A 27 14.88 -2.68 -3.89
N LEU A 28 13.58 -2.62 -3.66
CA LEU A 28 12.99 -2.40 -2.34
C LEU A 28 12.57 -3.73 -1.72
N GLU A 29 12.81 -3.88 -0.42
CA GLU A 29 12.34 -5.04 0.35
C GLU A 29 10.83 -4.93 0.60
N ALA A 30 10.05 -5.90 0.16
CA ALA A 30 8.62 -6.01 0.43
C ALA A 30 8.37 -6.95 1.61
N ASP A 31 7.90 -6.43 2.74
CA ASP A 31 7.47 -7.23 3.89
C ASP A 31 5.95 -7.45 3.84
N VAL A 32 5.55 -8.66 3.47
CA VAL A 32 4.13 -9.02 3.22
C VAL A 32 3.51 -9.59 4.48
N ARG A 33 2.41 -8.99 4.95
CA ARG A 33 1.68 -9.44 6.14
C ARG A 33 0.17 -9.48 5.92
N VAL A 34 -0.45 -10.49 6.50
CA VAL A 34 -1.92 -10.56 6.62
C VAL A 34 -2.30 -10.01 8.00
N LEU A 35 -2.88 -8.82 8.01
CA LEU A 35 -3.31 -8.09 9.21
C LEU A 35 -4.68 -7.47 8.95
N SER A 36 -5.69 -7.88 9.70
CA SER A 36 -7.05 -7.37 9.54
C SER A 36 -7.35 -6.25 10.55
N ALA A 37 -7.78 -5.09 10.04
CA ALA A 37 -8.22 -3.99 10.91
C ALA A 37 -9.41 -4.39 11.80
N HIS A 38 -10.29 -5.28 11.32
CA HIS A 38 -11.47 -5.71 12.05
C HIS A 38 -11.23 -6.91 12.97
N ARG A 39 -10.42 -7.89 12.52
CA ARG A 39 -10.21 -9.16 13.25
C ARG A 39 -8.98 -9.15 14.15
N THR A 40 -7.97 -8.36 13.81
CA THR A 40 -6.70 -8.26 14.56
C THR A 40 -6.27 -6.80 14.77
N PRO A 41 -7.14 -5.90 15.29
CA PRO A 41 -6.85 -4.47 15.38
C PRO A 41 -5.62 -4.17 16.26
N ALA A 42 -5.42 -4.92 17.35
CA ALA A 42 -4.26 -4.74 18.21
C ALA A 42 -2.94 -5.04 17.51
N LYS A 43 -2.89 -6.09 16.66
CA LYS A 43 -1.70 -6.43 15.88
C LYS A 43 -1.40 -5.38 14.80
N VAL A 44 -2.44 -4.81 14.18
CA VAL A 44 -2.29 -3.69 13.25
C VAL A 44 -1.66 -2.50 13.95
N ALA A 45 -2.18 -2.13 15.13
CA ALA A 45 -1.66 -1.01 15.91
C ALA A 45 -0.21 -1.21 16.35
N GLU A 46 0.11 -2.37 16.91
CA GLU A 46 1.46 -2.73 17.35
C GLU A 46 2.47 -2.65 16.20
N PHE A 47 2.15 -3.30 15.08
CA PHE A 47 3.03 -3.30 13.92
C PHE A 47 3.23 -1.90 13.35
N THR A 48 2.14 -1.14 13.19
CA THR A 48 2.17 0.20 12.59
C THR A 48 2.97 1.20 13.41
N THR A 49 2.78 1.21 14.73
CA THR A 49 3.49 2.13 15.62
C THR A 49 4.98 1.84 15.72
N ALA A 50 5.39 0.58 15.61
CA ALA A 50 6.79 0.17 15.62
C ALA A 50 7.51 0.37 14.28
N ALA A 51 6.78 0.47 13.18
CA ALA A 51 7.33 0.36 11.82
C ALA A 51 8.41 1.40 11.50
N ARG A 52 8.22 2.68 11.88
CA ARG A 52 9.23 3.71 11.63
C ARG A 52 10.56 3.37 12.29
N GLY A 53 10.53 2.97 13.56
CA GLY A 53 11.73 2.57 14.30
C GLY A 53 12.36 1.27 13.77
N ALA A 54 11.58 0.42 13.10
CA ALA A 54 12.03 -0.81 12.46
C ALA A 54 12.52 -0.63 11.01
N GLY A 55 12.64 0.63 10.54
CA GLY A 55 13.23 0.97 9.23
C GLY A 55 12.28 0.84 8.04
N TYR A 56 10.97 0.82 8.27
CA TYR A 56 10.01 0.91 7.16
C TYR A 56 9.93 2.34 6.62
N ALA A 57 9.79 2.45 5.30
CA ALA A 57 9.69 3.73 4.59
C ALA A 57 8.25 4.10 4.21
N ALA A 58 7.39 3.12 3.99
CA ALA A 58 6.00 3.31 3.59
C ALA A 58 5.15 2.05 3.86
N PHE A 59 3.83 2.23 3.74
CA PHE A 59 2.84 1.14 3.77
C PHE A 59 2.05 1.10 2.46
N ILE A 60 1.77 -0.11 1.98
CA ILE A 60 0.77 -0.40 0.96
C ILE A 60 -0.26 -1.31 1.60
N CYS A 61 -1.52 -0.89 1.64
CA CYS A 61 -2.58 -1.60 2.35
C CYS A 61 -3.72 -1.96 1.38
N GLY A 62 -3.93 -3.27 1.16
CA GLY A 62 -5.02 -3.79 0.35
C GLY A 62 -6.16 -4.32 1.20
N ALA A 63 -7.38 -3.89 0.89
CA ALA A 63 -8.60 -4.38 1.54
C ALA A 63 -9.81 -4.27 0.62
N GLY A 64 -10.73 -5.21 0.75
CA GLY A 64 -12.01 -5.23 0.02
C GLY A 64 -13.18 -4.86 0.90
N MET A 65 -14.35 -4.71 0.31
CA MET A 65 -15.63 -4.36 0.98
C MET A 65 -15.48 -3.16 1.92
N ALA A 66 -15.72 -3.31 3.22
CA ALA A 66 -15.45 -2.28 4.23
C ALA A 66 -13.92 -2.13 4.45
N ALA A 67 -13.24 -1.50 3.52
CA ALA A 67 -11.78 -1.43 3.40
C ALA A 67 -11.17 -0.43 4.38
N HIS A 68 -11.16 -0.74 5.68
CA HIS A 68 -10.70 0.16 6.74
C HIS A 68 -9.20 0.05 7.05
N LEU A 69 -8.47 -0.93 6.47
CA LEU A 69 -7.08 -1.22 6.86
C LEU A 69 -6.15 -0.02 6.62
N ALA A 70 -6.19 0.59 5.43
CA ALA A 70 -5.33 1.73 5.12
C ALA A 70 -5.59 2.93 6.05
N GLY A 71 -6.85 3.24 6.34
CA GLY A 71 -7.23 4.29 7.27
C GLY A 71 -6.78 4.00 8.70
N ALA A 72 -6.93 2.76 9.17
CA ALA A 72 -6.47 2.34 10.50
C ALA A 72 -4.94 2.44 10.65
N VAL A 73 -4.19 2.10 9.60
CA VAL A 73 -2.74 2.26 9.55
C VAL A 73 -2.36 3.75 9.53
N ALA A 74 -2.98 4.54 8.64
CA ALA A 74 -2.66 5.97 8.52
C ALA A 74 -2.91 6.76 9.80
N ALA A 75 -3.89 6.35 10.61
CA ALA A 75 -4.17 6.97 11.91
C ALA A 75 -3.06 6.76 12.96
N GLN A 76 -2.12 5.84 12.73
CA GLN A 76 -1.13 5.42 13.72
C GLN A 76 0.32 5.61 13.26
N THR A 77 0.54 6.18 12.09
CA THR A 77 1.88 6.45 11.55
C THR A 77 1.94 7.78 10.83
N THR A 78 3.14 8.34 10.75
CA THR A 78 3.45 9.48 9.86
C THR A 78 4.23 9.05 8.61
N LEU A 79 4.41 7.74 8.40
CA LEU A 79 4.93 7.21 7.14
C LEU A 79 3.84 7.30 6.06
N PRO A 80 4.21 7.43 4.77
CA PRO A 80 3.26 7.36 3.68
C PRO A 80 2.45 6.07 3.69
N VAL A 81 1.13 6.19 3.50
CA VAL A 81 0.21 5.05 3.39
C VAL A 81 -0.50 5.13 2.04
N VAL A 82 -0.37 4.08 1.24
CA VAL A 82 -1.08 3.93 -0.03
C VAL A 82 -2.11 2.82 0.12
N GLY A 83 -3.36 3.16 -0.11
CA GLY A 83 -4.49 2.23 -0.06
C GLY A 83 -4.80 1.66 -1.44
N VAL A 84 -5.01 0.35 -1.49
CA VAL A 84 -5.46 -0.39 -2.67
C VAL A 84 -6.86 -0.92 -2.38
N PRO A 85 -7.91 -0.31 -2.94
CA PRO A 85 -9.25 -0.89 -2.86
C PRO A 85 -9.29 -2.18 -3.67
N LEU A 86 -9.75 -3.28 -3.06
CA LEU A 86 -9.79 -4.58 -3.71
C LEU A 86 -11.20 -4.93 -4.16
N SER A 87 -11.33 -5.46 -5.37
CA SER A 87 -12.59 -5.96 -5.91
C SER A 87 -13.07 -7.18 -5.12
N GLY A 88 -14.38 -7.37 -5.09
CA GLY A 88 -15.04 -8.48 -4.44
C GLY A 88 -16.39 -8.08 -3.85
N GLY A 89 -17.16 -9.06 -3.43
CA GLY A 89 -18.48 -8.83 -2.86
C GLY A 89 -19.49 -8.27 -3.88
N ALA A 90 -20.64 -7.82 -3.37
CA ALA A 90 -21.78 -7.39 -4.20
C ALA A 90 -21.51 -6.10 -4.99
N LEU A 91 -20.64 -5.22 -4.52
CA LEU A 91 -20.34 -3.91 -5.14
C LEU A 91 -19.00 -3.92 -5.90
N ASN A 92 -18.33 -5.06 -5.98
CA ASN A 92 -17.15 -5.31 -6.80
C ASN A 92 -16.05 -4.24 -6.68
N GLY A 93 -15.77 -3.80 -5.47
CA GLY A 93 -14.68 -2.87 -5.16
C GLY A 93 -15.07 -1.40 -5.08
N VAL A 94 -16.26 -0.99 -5.52
CA VAL A 94 -16.72 0.41 -5.42
C VAL A 94 -16.86 0.85 -3.96
N ASP A 95 -17.37 -0.03 -3.10
CA ASP A 95 -17.43 0.15 -1.65
C ASP A 95 -16.02 0.28 -1.04
N ALA A 96 -15.11 -0.58 -1.45
CA ALA A 96 -13.71 -0.51 -1.00
C ALA A 96 -13.02 0.78 -1.45
N LEU A 97 -13.29 1.25 -2.67
CA LEU A 97 -12.78 2.52 -3.16
C LEU A 97 -13.25 3.69 -2.29
N TYR A 98 -14.55 3.79 -2.01
CA TYR A 98 -15.07 4.86 -1.16
C TYR A 98 -14.55 4.77 0.28
N ALA A 99 -14.49 3.58 0.86
CA ALA A 99 -13.95 3.37 2.20
C ALA A 99 -12.47 3.76 2.32
N THR A 100 -11.69 3.60 1.26
CA THR A 100 -10.26 3.91 1.23
C THR A 100 -10.00 5.38 0.94
N VAL A 101 -10.72 5.99 -0.02
CA VAL A 101 -10.42 7.35 -0.51
C VAL A 101 -11.04 8.45 0.36
N GLN A 102 -12.20 8.22 0.99
CA GLN A 102 -12.95 9.24 1.75
C GLN A 102 -12.42 9.40 3.19
N MET A 103 -11.13 9.70 3.31
CA MET A 103 -10.48 9.93 4.60
C MET A 103 -10.84 11.30 5.20
N PRO A 104 -10.90 11.41 6.54
CA PRO A 104 -11.14 12.68 7.21
C PRO A 104 -9.96 13.64 7.05
N LYS A 105 -10.23 14.94 7.20
CA LYS A 105 -9.19 15.98 7.19
C LYS A 105 -8.12 15.68 8.24
N GLY A 106 -6.85 15.74 7.84
CA GLY A 106 -5.69 15.56 8.70
C GLY A 106 -5.08 14.16 8.68
N ILE A 107 -5.81 13.13 8.23
CA ILE A 107 -5.31 11.75 8.09
C ILE A 107 -5.46 11.28 6.65
N PRO A 108 -4.50 11.59 5.77
CA PRO A 108 -4.60 11.23 4.36
C PRO A 108 -4.20 9.77 4.09
N VAL A 109 -4.83 9.18 3.09
CA VAL A 109 -4.42 7.93 2.44
C VAL A 109 -4.33 8.18 0.94
N ALA A 110 -3.18 7.95 0.33
CA ALA A 110 -3.05 7.97 -1.12
C ALA A 110 -3.76 6.74 -1.69
N THR A 111 -4.74 6.94 -2.57
CA THR A 111 -5.58 5.84 -3.06
C THR A 111 -5.38 5.64 -4.55
N VAL A 112 -5.16 4.38 -4.96
CA VAL A 112 -5.02 3.97 -6.36
C VAL A 112 -6.33 3.35 -6.88
N ALA A 113 -6.35 2.97 -8.15
CA ALA A 113 -7.50 2.31 -8.75
C ALA A 113 -7.84 0.98 -8.05
N ILE A 114 -9.07 0.49 -8.22
CA ILE A 114 -9.49 -0.84 -7.76
C ILE A 114 -8.54 -1.89 -8.34
N ASP A 115 -8.02 -2.77 -7.50
CA ASP A 115 -7.00 -3.78 -7.79
C ASP A 115 -5.66 -3.23 -8.34
N GLY A 116 -5.42 -1.92 -8.18
CA GLY A 116 -4.25 -1.23 -8.71
C GLY A 116 -2.97 -1.36 -7.87
N SER A 117 -2.66 -2.55 -7.35
CA SER A 117 -1.53 -2.77 -6.43
C SER A 117 -0.16 -2.44 -7.05
N MET A 118 0.04 -2.69 -8.34
CA MET A 118 1.25 -2.27 -9.06
C MET A 118 1.43 -0.74 -8.99
N ASN A 119 0.38 0.01 -9.25
CA ASN A 119 0.44 1.48 -9.18
C ASN A 119 0.66 1.98 -7.75
N ALA A 120 0.17 1.27 -6.74
CA ALA A 120 0.48 1.59 -5.34
C ALA A 120 1.99 1.49 -5.06
N ALA A 121 2.64 0.42 -5.54
CA ALA A 121 4.08 0.26 -5.42
C ALA A 121 4.85 1.33 -6.20
N LEU A 122 4.46 1.63 -7.44
CA LEU A 122 5.07 2.70 -8.23
C LEU A 122 4.93 4.07 -7.56
N LEU A 123 3.78 4.35 -6.92
CA LEU A 123 3.58 5.59 -6.18
C LEU A 123 4.52 5.68 -4.97
N VAL A 124 4.70 4.58 -4.22
CA VAL A 124 5.70 4.51 -3.13
C VAL A 124 7.11 4.75 -3.68
N VAL A 125 7.47 4.09 -4.78
CA VAL A 125 8.78 4.31 -5.43
C VAL A 125 8.97 5.78 -5.83
N GLN A 126 7.93 6.44 -6.38
CA GLN A 126 7.97 7.87 -6.71
C GLN A 126 8.21 8.75 -5.48
N MET A 127 7.54 8.46 -4.35
CA MET A 127 7.74 9.19 -3.10
C MET A 127 9.18 9.06 -2.59
N LEU A 128 9.74 7.84 -2.63
CA LEU A 128 11.10 7.58 -2.17
C LEU A 128 12.15 8.15 -3.15
N ALA A 129 11.87 8.16 -4.44
CA ALA A 129 12.74 8.70 -5.48
C ALA A 129 12.96 10.22 -5.39
N ILE A 130 12.15 10.95 -4.61
CA ILE A 130 12.37 12.38 -4.36
C ILE A 130 13.75 12.62 -3.73
N SER A 131 14.22 11.70 -2.89
CA SER A 131 15.50 11.77 -2.19
C SER A 131 16.49 10.66 -2.58
N ASP A 132 16.12 9.79 -3.52
CA ASP A 132 16.95 8.67 -3.98
C ASP A 132 17.13 8.72 -5.50
N GLY A 133 18.32 9.16 -5.93
CA GLY A 133 18.63 9.33 -7.36
C GLY A 133 18.67 8.01 -8.16
N GLU A 134 18.98 6.88 -7.51
CA GLU A 134 18.94 5.57 -8.18
C GLU A 134 17.51 5.16 -8.48
N LEU A 135 16.59 5.32 -7.52
CA LEU A 135 15.17 5.07 -7.76
C LEU A 135 14.60 6.02 -8.83
N ALA A 136 15.00 7.30 -8.82
CA ALA A 136 14.56 8.25 -9.83
C ALA A 136 14.99 7.83 -11.24
N ARG A 137 16.24 7.35 -11.41
CA ARG A 137 16.72 6.82 -12.69
C ARG A 137 15.95 5.58 -13.13
N LYS A 138 15.77 4.61 -12.23
CA LYS A 138 14.97 3.39 -12.51
C LYS A 138 13.54 3.71 -12.93
N LEU A 139 12.92 4.74 -12.33
CA LEU A 139 11.58 5.20 -12.74
C LEU A 139 11.58 5.80 -14.14
N ALA A 140 12.60 6.58 -14.49
CA ALA A 140 12.74 7.10 -15.85
C ALA A 140 12.87 5.98 -16.88
N ASP A 141 13.73 4.99 -16.59
CA ASP A 141 13.91 3.81 -17.45
C ASP A 141 12.58 3.04 -17.60
N HIS A 142 11.86 2.82 -16.51
CA HIS A 142 10.54 2.18 -16.52
C HIS A 142 9.54 2.93 -17.41
N ARG A 143 9.54 4.28 -17.37
CA ARG A 143 8.65 5.10 -18.21
C ARG A 143 8.97 4.93 -19.70
N VAL A 144 10.22 4.79 -20.05
CA VAL A 144 10.65 4.50 -21.43
C VAL A 144 10.16 3.12 -21.88
N GLU A 145 10.33 2.10 -21.02
CA GLU A 145 9.88 0.74 -21.33
C GLU A 145 8.37 0.64 -21.62
N ILE A 146 7.53 1.30 -20.81
CA ILE A 146 6.08 1.23 -20.99
C ILE A 146 5.54 2.13 -22.11
N ALA A 147 6.35 3.06 -22.60
CA ALA A 147 5.98 3.92 -23.73
C ALA A 147 6.19 3.23 -25.09
N GLY A 148 6.96 2.14 -25.16
CA GLY A 148 7.25 1.36 -26.36
C GLY A 148 8.47 1.86 -27.11
#